data_dc0bbfa5f55deba6fc05aee63b2ab631
#
_entry.id   dc0bbfa5f55deba6fc05aee63b2ab631
#
_cell.length_a   1.000
_cell.length_b   1.000
_cell.length_c   1.000
_cell.angle_alpha   90.00
_cell.angle_beta   90.00
_cell.angle_gamma   90.00
#
_symmetry.space_group_name_H-M   'P 1'
#
loop_
_entity.id
_entity.type
_entity.pdbx_description
1 polymer ?
#
loop_
_entity_poly.entity_id
_entity_poly.type
_entity_poly.pdbx_seq_one_letter_code
_entity_poly.pdbx_strand_id
1 'polypeptide(L)'
;MKEQRDKLKLRRWCVRRILEGWPVKRTAEHAQTPWRTVYDWWCRFQRKGWEGLADASRRPHTIHRLPQETVTRVLETRRTHGWCSEAIEAHLRSEGIKVSHGSVYRILKENGLIMKPYTPRRQRSFKRWQRRRPDSLWQTDIKYYGNRYLVAFLDDCSRYLVGASLCRHATTSRILHTLEECLSNGRAPRQILSDHGTQFYSDDGPTQFTSFCEDHGIKHIMASIGKPTTQGKIERFFRTFTAYYPRFNNMDLFRAYYNMKPHAALNYKTPEQIY
;
A
#
# COMPACT_ATOMS: atom_id res chain seq x y z
N MET A 1 -32.96 -3.37 3.64
CA MET A 1 -33.88 -3.94 4.68
C MET A 1 -35.36 -3.60 4.47
N LYS A 2 -35.78 -2.35 4.15
CA LYS A 2 -37.20 -2.04 3.81
C LYS A 2 -37.70 -2.85 2.62
N GLU A 3 -36.96 -2.87 1.52
CA GLU A 3 -37.34 -3.57 0.27
C GLU A 3 -37.55 -5.10 0.43
N GLN A 4 -36.77 -5.76 1.27
CA GLN A 4 -36.98 -7.19 1.58
C GLN A 4 -38.24 -7.46 2.42
N ARG A 5 -38.57 -6.54 3.34
CA ARG A 5 -39.81 -6.64 4.13
C ARG A 5 -41.03 -6.48 3.24
N ASP A 6 -40.97 -5.62 2.23
CA ASP A 6 -42.10 -5.39 1.32
C ASP A 6 -42.27 -6.58 0.36
N LYS A 7 -41.21 -7.21 -0.11
CA LYS A 7 -41.27 -8.46 -0.92
C LYS A 7 -41.89 -9.63 -0.12
N LEU A 8 -41.55 -9.78 1.15
CA LEU A 8 -42.10 -10.83 1.97
C LEU A 8 -43.59 -10.59 2.29
N LYS A 9 -44.01 -9.34 2.49
CA LYS A 9 -45.40 -8.96 2.66
C LYS A 9 -46.22 -9.31 1.42
N LEU A 10 -45.72 -8.99 0.23
CA LEU A 10 -46.39 -9.32 -1.03
C LEU A 10 -46.59 -10.83 -1.20
N ARG A 11 -45.53 -11.62 -0.96
CA ARG A 11 -45.62 -13.10 -1.03
C ARG A 11 -46.69 -13.66 -0.05
N ARG A 12 -46.70 -13.17 1.19
CA ARG A 12 -47.69 -13.57 2.20
C ARG A 12 -49.11 -13.16 1.80
N TRP A 13 -49.26 -11.98 1.19
CA TRP A 13 -50.54 -11.52 0.69
C TRP A 13 -51.04 -12.43 -0.43
N CYS A 14 -50.22 -12.76 -1.41
CA CYS A 14 -50.59 -13.67 -2.50
C CYS A 14 -51.04 -15.04 -1.97
N VAL A 15 -50.30 -15.62 -1.04
CA VAL A 15 -50.64 -16.92 -0.45
C VAL A 15 -51.93 -16.87 0.31
N ARG A 16 -52.21 -15.80 1.10
CA ARG A 16 -53.46 -15.61 1.79
C ARG A 16 -54.65 -15.56 0.87
N ARG A 17 -54.52 -14.83 -0.26
CA ARG A 17 -55.59 -14.78 -1.28
C ARG A 17 -55.87 -16.15 -1.91
N ILE A 18 -54.84 -16.96 -2.15
CA ILE A 18 -55.01 -18.31 -2.64
C ILE A 18 -55.70 -19.21 -1.62
N LEU A 19 -55.37 -19.07 -0.32
CA LEU A 19 -56.04 -19.77 0.77
C LEU A 19 -57.51 -19.37 0.90
N GLU A 20 -57.87 -18.14 0.55
CA GLU A 20 -59.21 -17.61 0.50
C GLU A 20 -60.01 -18.06 -0.77
N GLY A 21 -59.38 -18.94 -1.61
CA GLY A 21 -60.00 -19.50 -2.79
C GLY A 21 -59.76 -18.73 -4.08
N TRP A 22 -58.86 -17.74 -4.09
CA TRP A 22 -58.57 -17.06 -5.34
C TRP A 22 -57.73 -17.95 -6.25
N PRO A 23 -58.03 -17.98 -7.56
CA PRO A 23 -57.17 -18.62 -8.54
C PRO A 23 -55.79 -17.95 -8.60
N VAL A 24 -54.70 -18.73 -8.76
CA VAL A 24 -53.33 -18.25 -8.85
C VAL A 24 -53.16 -17.16 -9.93
N LYS A 25 -53.78 -17.33 -11.09
CA LYS A 25 -53.74 -16.33 -12.18
C LYS A 25 -54.31 -14.99 -11.79
N ARG A 26 -55.50 -14.98 -11.16
CA ARG A 26 -56.18 -13.79 -10.67
C ARG A 26 -55.36 -13.08 -9.57
N THR A 27 -54.77 -13.85 -8.66
CA THR A 27 -53.89 -13.32 -7.60
C THR A 27 -52.66 -12.67 -8.23
N ALA A 28 -52.08 -13.27 -9.26
CA ALA A 28 -50.90 -12.76 -9.96
C ALA A 28 -51.17 -11.43 -10.69
N GLU A 29 -52.35 -11.32 -11.35
CA GLU A 29 -52.80 -10.09 -12.00
C GLU A 29 -52.92 -8.93 -11.01
N HIS A 30 -53.60 -9.17 -9.86
CA HIS A 30 -53.70 -8.17 -8.81
C HIS A 30 -52.36 -7.80 -8.13
N ALA A 31 -51.45 -8.74 -8.04
CA ALA A 31 -50.11 -8.55 -7.49
C ALA A 31 -49.12 -7.94 -8.51
N GLN A 32 -49.57 -7.72 -9.75
CA GLN A 32 -48.70 -7.28 -10.86
C GLN A 32 -47.42 -8.13 -10.96
N THR A 33 -47.58 -9.44 -10.78
CA THR A 33 -46.45 -10.39 -10.69
C THR A 33 -46.72 -11.54 -11.65
N PRO A 34 -45.71 -12.06 -12.37
CA PRO A 34 -45.93 -13.24 -13.26
C PRO A 34 -46.56 -14.38 -12.48
N TRP A 35 -47.58 -15.04 -13.09
CA TRP A 35 -48.35 -16.10 -12.44
C TRP A 35 -47.45 -17.27 -11.97
N ARG A 36 -46.38 -17.57 -12.73
CA ARG A 36 -45.42 -18.61 -12.41
C ARG A 36 -44.68 -18.30 -11.08
N THR A 37 -44.34 -17.05 -10.86
CA THR A 37 -43.71 -16.60 -9.61
C THR A 37 -44.64 -16.75 -8.40
N VAL A 38 -45.91 -16.42 -8.59
CA VAL A 38 -46.93 -16.59 -7.53
C VAL A 38 -47.18 -18.08 -7.26
N TYR A 39 -47.21 -18.90 -8.33
CA TYR A 39 -47.33 -20.35 -8.20
C TYR A 39 -46.13 -20.96 -7.48
N ASP A 40 -44.92 -20.52 -7.77
CA ASP A 40 -43.71 -20.96 -7.06
C ASP A 40 -43.76 -20.60 -5.56
N TRP A 41 -44.30 -19.42 -5.21
CA TRP A 41 -44.48 -19.04 -3.82
C TRP A 41 -45.53 -19.93 -3.14
N TRP A 42 -46.63 -20.27 -3.81
CA TRP A 42 -47.63 -21.21 -3.36
C TRP A 42 -47.03 -22.60 -3.10
N CYS A 43 -46.27 -23.14 -4.04
CA CYS A 43 -45.60 -24.43 -3.87
C CYS A 43 -44.60 -24.42 -2.71
N ARG A 44 -43.86 -23.31 -2.52
CA ARG A 44 -42.94 -23.14 -1.40
C ARG A 44 -43.71 -23.10 -0.05
N PHE A 45 -44.86 -22.44 -0.02
CA PHE A 45 -45.73 -22.43 1.14
C PHE A 45 -46.26 -23.81 1.48
N GLN A 46 -46.74 -24.56 0.49
CA GLN A 46 -47.22 -25.94 0.69
C GLN A 46 -46.16 -26.87 1.26
N ARG A 47 -44.87 -26.67 0.87
CA ARG A 47 -43.76 -27.52 1.35
C ARG A 47 -43.22 -27.11 2.71
N LYS A 48 -43.16 -25.82 3.02
CA LYS A 48 -42.43 -25.29 4.17
C LYS A 48 -43.24 -24.27 5.00
N GLY A 49 -44.53 -24.15 4.77
CA GLY A 49 -45.37 -23.16 5.45
C GLY A 49 -44.92 -21.71 5.18
N TRP A 50 -45.27 -20.83 6.09
CA TRP A 50 -44.97 -19.39 6.02
C TRP A 50 -43.47 -19.08 6.00
N GLU A 51 -42.62 -19.93 6.56
CA GLU A 51 -41.18 -19.79 6.56
C GLU A 51 -40.61 -20.00 5.15
N GLY A 52 -41.23 -20.85 4.35
CA GLY A 52 -40.85 -21.09 2.94
C GLY A 52 -40.92 -19.86 2.06
N LEU A 53 -41.63 -18.81 2.47
CA LEU A 53 -41.72 -17.55 1.71
C LEU A 53 -40.55 -16.61 1.95
N ALA A 54 -39.74 -16.84 2.97
CA ALA A 54 -38.50 -16.08 3.19
C ALA A 54 -37.48 -16.34 2.09
N ASP A 55 -36.60 -15.37 1.84
CA ASP A 55 -35.51 -15.57 0.89
C ASP A 55 -34.52 -16.58 1.46
N ALA A 56 -34.15 -17.56 0.68
CA ALA A 56 -33.05 -18.47 1.01
C ALA A 56 -31.72 -17.71 1.03
N SER A 57 -30.79 -18.18 1.83
CA SER A 57 -29.43 -17.66 1.84
C SER A 57 -28.79 -17.78 0.45
N ARG A 58 -28.26 -16.70 -0.07
CA ARG A 58 -27.48 -16.69 -1.32
C ARG A 58 -26.02 -17.03 -1.11
N ARG A 59 -25.61 -17.37 0.12
CA ARG A 59 -24.26 -17.78 0.42
C ARG A 59 -23.95 -19.11 -0.27
N PRO A 60 -22.75 -19.25 -0.86
CA PRO A 60 -22.30 -20.54 -1.37
C PRO A 60 -22.36 -21.60 -0.25
N HIS A 61 -22.80 -22.80 -0.61
CA HIS A 61 -22.86 -23.94 0.35
C HIS A 61 -21.43 -24.37 0.75
N THR A 62 -20.50 -24.26 -0.17
CA THR A 62 -19.08 -24.59 0.07
C THR A 62 -18.29 -23.29 0.17
N ILE A 63 -17.72 -23.02 1.33
CA ILE A 63 -16.84 -21.88 1.56
C ILE A 63 -15.42 -22.42 1.58
N HIS A 64 -14.64 -22.09 0.54
CA HIS A 64 -13.21 -22.38 0.53
C HIS A 64 -12.50 -21.47 1.54
N ARG A 65 -11.99 -22.08 2.61
CA ARG A 65 -11.14 -21.38 3.59
C ARG A 65 -9.68 -21.55 3.21
N LEU A 66 -8.88 -20.54 3.46
CA LEU A 66 -7.42 -20.64 3.33
C LEU A 66 -6.88 -21.60 4.42
N PRO A 67 -5.79 -22.33 4.13
CA PRO A 67 -5.09 -23.14 5.13
C PRO A 67 -4.73 -22.28 6.35
N GLN A 68 -4.84 -22.86 7.54
CA GLN A 68 -4.55 -22.16 8.80
C GLN A 68 -3.09 -21.67 8.84
N GLU A 69 -2.17 -22.39 8.26
CA GLU A 69 -0.77 -22.01 8.12
C GLU A 69 -0.62 -20.70 7.34
N THR A 70 -1.34 -20.54 6.21
CA THR A 70 -1.34 -19.30 5.44
C THR A 70 -1.88 -18.13 6.27
N VAL A 71 -2.94 -18.35 7.06
CA VAL A 71 -3.51 -17.31 7.94
C VAL A 71 -2.50 -16.88 8.98
N THR A 72 -1.84 -17.85 9.65
CA THR A 72 -0.80 -17.58 10.63
C THR A 72 0.35 -16.79 10.02
N ARG A 73 0.84 -17.20 8.86
CA ARG A 73 1.93 -16.52 8.15
C ARG A 73 1.60 -15.06 7.78
N VAL A 74 0.35 -14.79 7.34
CA VAL A 74 -0.15 -13.42 7.10
C VAL A 74 -0.10 -12.57 8.38
N LEU A 75 -0.56 -13.12 9.50
CA LEU A 75 -0.61 -12.40 10.78
C LEU A 75 0.80 -12.14 11.33
N GLU A 76 1.69 -13.10 11.24
CA GLU A 76 3.10 -12.95 11.62
C GLU A 76 3.79 -11.85 10.81
N THR A 77 3.69 -11.93 9.48
CA THR A 77 4.26 -10.91 8.58
C THR A 77 3.74 -9.50 8.91
N ARG A 78 2.43 -9.38 9.20
CA ARG A 78 1.84 -8.10 9.61
C ARG A 78 2.38 -7.60 10.94
N ARG A 79 2.48 -8.47 11.95
CA ARG A 79 2.98 -8.09 13.29
C ARG A 79 4.44 -7.71 13.25
N THR A 80 5.26 -8.48 12.56
CA THR A 80 6.71 -8.24 12.45
C THR A 80 7.02 -6.97 11.65
N HIS A 81 6.42 -6.83 10.47
CA HIS A 81 6.82 -5.79 9.51
C HIS A 81 5.86 -4.61 9.43
N GLY A 82 4.60 -4.75 9.84
CA GLY A 82 3.59 -3.70 9.73
C GLY A 82 3.16 -3.40 8.29
N TRP A 83 3.42 -4.27 7.33
CA TRP A 83 3.17 -4.05 5.91
C TRP A 83 1.68 -4.05 5.56
N CYS A 84 1.32 -3.39 4.43
CA CYS A 84 -0.04 -3.42 3.87
C CYS A 84 -0.36 -4.78 3.21
N SER A 85 -1.63 -5.01 2.89
CA SER A 85 -2.10 -6.28 2.31
C SER A 85 -1.41 -6.65 1.01
N GLU A 86 -1.13 -5.68 0.15
CA GLU A 86 -0.47 -5.88 -1.13
C GLU A 86 1.03 -6.24 -0.97
N ALA A 87 1.71 -5.60 -0.01
CA ALA A 87 3.10 -5.92 0.29
C ALA A 87 3.24 -7.32 0.92
N ILE A 88 2.29 -7.72 1.76
CA ILE A 88 2.23 -9.07 2.34
C ILE A 88 1.96 -10.10 1.24
N GLU A 89 1.00 -9.83 0.34
CA GLU A 89 0.77 -10.71 -0.82
C GLU A 89 2.04 -10.93 -1.63
N ALA A 90 2.75 -9.83 -1.98
CA ALA A 90 3.96 -9.91 -2.79
C ALA A 90 5.08 -10.71 -2.09
N HIS A 91 5.24 -10.50 -0.79
CA HIS A 91 6.21 -11.23 0.02
C HIS A 91 5.88 -12.72 0.11
N LEU A 92 4.65 -13.08 0.46
CA LEU A 92 4.22 -14.47 0.56
C LEU A 92 4.28 -15.18 -0.80
N ARG A 93 4.01 -14.46 -1.90
CA ARG A 93 4.18 -14.99 -3.25
C ARG A 93 5.65 -15.32 -3.55
N SER A 94 6.62 -14.54 -3.08
CA SER A 94 8.05 -14.87 -3.22
C SER A 94 8.48 -16.09 -2.39
N GLU A 95 7.74 -16.42 -1.33
CA GLU A 95 7.87 -17.64 -0.54
C GLU A 95 7.09 -18.84 -1.14
N GLY A 96 6.44 -18.67 -2.30
CA GLY A 96 5.64 -19.71 -2.94
C GLY A 96 4.20 -19.83 -2.43
N ILE A 97 3.78 -19.00 -1.47
CA ILE A 97 2.44 -19.02 -0.87
C ILE A 97 1.49 -18.17 -1.72
N LYS A 98 0.48 -18.80 -2.33
CA LYS A 98 -0.53 -18.12 -3.17
C LYS A 98 -1.69 -17.61 -2.32
N VAL A 99 -1.73 -16.30 -2.10
CA VAL A 99 -2.83 -15.62 -1.40
C VAL A 99 -3.07 -14.26 -2.05
N SER A 100 -4.32 -13.88 -2.28
CA SER A 100 -4.64 -12.55 -2.84
C SER A 100 -4.64 -11.47 -1.77
N HIS A 101 -4.30 -10.22 -2.14
CA HIS A 101 -4.34 -9.08 -1.21
C HIS A 101 -5.73 -8.87 -0.58
N GLY A 102 -6.82 -9.18 -1.33
CA GLY A 102 -8.17 -9.12 -0.78
C GLY A 102 -8.43 -10.15 0.32
N SER A 103 -7.84 -11.35 0.22
CA SER A 103 -7.87 -12.36 1.28
C SER A 103 -7.02 -11.93 2.48
N VAL A 104 -5.80 -11.42 2.21
CA VAL A 104 -4.94 -10.85 3.26
C VAL A 104 -5.66 -9.72 4.00
N TYR A 105 -6.30 -8.78 3.27
CA TYR A 105 -7.05 -7.70 3.88
C TYR A 105 -8.17 -8.19 4.79
N ARG A 106 -8.94 -9.23 4.36
CA ARG A 106 -10.01 -9.82 5.19
C ARG A 106 -9.45 -10.42 6.47
N ILE A 107 -8.36 -11.21 6.37
CA ILE A 107 -7.69 -11.79 7.55
C ILE A 107 -7.27 -10.69 8.53
N LEU A 108 -6.61 -9.63 8.02
CA LEU A 108 -6.17 -8.51 8.85
C LEU A 108 -7.34 -7.77 9.50
N LYS A 109 -8.44 -7.59 8.77
CA LYS A 109 -9.65 -6.94 9.28
C LYS A 109 -10.33 -7.77 10.37
N GLU A 110 -10.48 -9.06 10.17
CA GLU A 110 -11.09 -9.99 11.13
C GLU A 110 -10.27 -10.06 12.43
N ASN A 111 -8.96 -9.86 12.36
CA ASN A 111 -8.06 -9.85 13.52
C ASN A 111 -7.78 -8.44 14.09
N GLY A 112 -8.53 -7.42 13.68
CA GLY A 112 -8.39 -6.06 14.23
C GLY A 112 -7.09 -5.34 13.87
N LEU A 113 -6.34 -5.83 12.87
CA LEU A 113 -5.04 -5.28 12.47
C LEU A 113 -5.11 -4.17 11.42
N ILE A 114 -6.32 -3.71 11.08
CA ILE A 114 -6.55 -2.56 10.20
C ILE A 114 -6.99 -1.37 11.05
N MET A 115 -6.08 -0.43 11.25
CA MET A 115 -6.29 0.69 12.18
C MET A 115 -7.10 1.86 11.63
N LYS A 116 -7.24 2.05 10.32
CA LYS A 116 -7.99 3.17 9.72
C LYS A 116 -8.70 2.73 8.44
N PRO A 117 -9.95 3.15 8.22
CA PRO A 117 -10.58 2.99 6.92
C PRO A 117 -9.78 3.77 5.87
N TYR A 118 -9.54 3.13 4.73
CA TYR A 118 -8.90 3.77 3.60
C TYR A 118 -9.80 4.89 3.08
N THR A 119 -9.36 6.13 3.23
CA THR A 119 -9.96 7.29 2.56
C THR A 119 -9.16 7.58 1.30
N PRO A 120 -9.72 7.38 0.10
CA PRO A 120 -9.02 7.69 -1.13
C PRO A 120 -8.77 9.21 -1.18
N ARG A 121 -7.50 9.63 -1.12
CA ARG A 121 -7.13 11.00 -1.44
C ARG A 121 -7.25 11.20 -2.95
N ARG A 122 -7.92 12.27 -3.40
CA ARG A 122 -7.83 12.72 -4.79
C ARG A 122 -6.35 12.90 -5.15
N GLN A 123 -5.80 11.98 -5.91
CA GLN A 123 -4.44 12.11 -6.43
C GLN A 123 -4.47 13.11 -7.58
N ARG A 124 -3.75 14.23 -7.42
CA ARG A 124 -3.32 15.01 -8.58
C ARG A 124 -2.35 14.13 -9.38
N SER A 125 -2.60 13.94 -10.67
CA SER A 125 -1.68 13.19 -11.53
C SER A 125 -0.45 14.05 -11.81
N PHE A 126 0.66 13.76 -11.16
CA PHE A 126 1.97 14.33 -11.50
C PHE A 126 2.68 13.44 -12.50
N LYS A 127 3.34 14.02 -13.51
CA LYS A 127 4.25 13.27 -14.37
C LYS A 127 5.38 12.69 -13.50
N ARG A 128 5.38 11.38 -13.34
CA ARG A 128 6.46 10.67 -12.62
C ARG A 128 7.58 10.44 -13.61
N TRP A 129 8.78 10.98 -13.32
CA TRP A 129 9.99 10.58 -14.01
C TRP A 129 10.83 9.69 -13.08
N GLN A 130 11.57 8.78 -13.66
CA GLN A 130 12.41 7.83 -12.96
C GLN A 130 13.57 7.44 -13.90
N ARG A 131 14.77 7.34 -13.36
CA ARG A 131 15.91 6.80 -14.10
C ARG A 131 15.68 5.32 -14.39
N ARG A 132 16.18 4.86 -15.53
CA ARG A 132 15.97 3.48 -15.99
C ARG A 132 16.93 2.46 -15.37
N ARG A 133 18.07 2.92 -14.86
CA ARG A 133 19.12 2.06 -14.30
C ARG A 133 19.52 2.56 -12.92
N PRO A 134 19.84 1.65 -11.99
CA PRO A 134 20.50 2.02 -10.73
C PRO A 134 21.76 2.83 -10.97
N ASP A 135 22.18 3.60 -9.98
CA ASP A 135 23.35 4.47 -9.98
C ASP A 135 23.38 5.53 -11.11
N SER A 136 22.28 5.69 -11.84
CA SER A 136 22.17 6.81 -12.80
C SER A 136 21.96 8.14 -12.08
N LEU A 137 21.30 8.13 -10.92
CA LEU A 137 21.02 9.30 -10.09
C LEU A 137 20.77 8.87 -8.66
N TRP A 138 21.50 9.43 -7.71
CA TRP A 138 21.11 9.39 -6.30
C TRP A 138 20.46 10.72 -5.91
N GLN A 139 19.44 10.67 -5.07
CA GLN A 139 18.83 11.84 -4.44
C GLN A 139 19.41 11.97 -3.03
N THR A 140 19.82 13.17 -2.64
CA THR A 140 20.22 13.48 -1.27
C THR A 140 19.37 14.63 -0.73
N ASP A 141 19.09 14.58 0.54
CA ASP A 141 18.36 15.64 1.25
C ASP A 141 18.59 15.46 2.76
N ILE A 142 18.31 16.52 3.52
CA ILE A 142 18.52 16.61 4.96
C ILE A 142 17.18 16.83 5.64
N LYS A 143 16.84 15.95 6.57
CA LYS A 143 15.62 16.07 7.35
C LYS A 143 15.90 16.22 8.83
N TYR A 144 15.26 17.21 9.47
CA TYR A 144 15.25 17.29 10.92
C TYR A 144 14.37 16.19 11.53
N TYR A 145 14.94 15.42 12.47
CA TYR A 145 14.29 14.32 13.15
C TYR A 145 14.58 14.34 14.64
N GLY A 146 13.58 14.69 15.45
CA GLY A 146 13.76 14.91 16.89
C GLY A 146 14.72 16.05 17.16
N ASN A 147 15.89 15.75 17.74
CA ASN A 147 16.97 16.69 18.02
C ASN A 147 18.21 16.43 17.13
N ARG A 148 18.04 15.73 16.02
CA ARG A 148 19.10 15.33 15.08
C ARG A 148 18.71 15.64 13.64
N TYR A 149 19.67 15.57 12.76
CA TYR A 149 19.50 15.66 11.32
C TYR A 149 19.76 14.30 10.68
N LEU A 150 18.84 13.87 9.84
CA LEU A 150 18.99 12.70 8.99
C LEU A 150 19.52 13.15 7.64
N VAL A 151 20.71 12.68 7.27
CA VAL A 151 21.26 12.78 5.93
C VAL A 151 21.02 11.43 5.24
N ALA A 152 20.57 11.42 3.98
CA ALA A 152 20.30 10.18 3.25
C ALA A 152 20.67 10.29 1.79
N PHE A 153 21.12 9.17 1.21
CA PHE A 153 21.37 8.97 -0.22
C PHE A 153 20.49 7.83 -0.73
N LEU A 154 19.59 8.16 -1.65
CA LEU A 154 18.57 7.25 -2.19
C LEU A 154 18.73 7.12 -3.70
N ASP A 155 18.84 5.90 -4.20
CA ASP A 155 18.83 5.66 -5.65
C ASP A 155 17.47 5.96 -6.28
N ASP A 156 17.48 6.74 -7.36
CA ASP A 156 16.26 7.19 -8.04
C ASP A 156 15.52 6.06 -8.75
N CYS A 157 16.24 5.08 -9.28
CA CYS A 157 15.67 3.96 -10.02
C CYS A 157 15.04 2.94 -9.08
N SER A 158 15.83 2.39 -8.18
CA SER A 158 15.48 1.29 -7.29
C SER A 158 14.83 1.71 -5.98
N ARG A 159 14.92 2.99 -5.60
CA ARG A 159 14.58 3.46 -4.24
C ARG A 159 15.49 2.87 -3.17
N TYR A 160 16.60 2.27 -3.55
CA TYR A 160 17.54 1.68 -2.61
C TYR A 160 18.14 2.77 -1.72
N LEU A 161 18.09 2.56 -0.42
CA LEU A 161 18.78 3.41 0.55
C LEU A 161 20.25 3.01 0.55
N VAL A 162 21.06 3.79 -0.18
CA VAL A 162 22.50 3.54 -0.33
C VAL A 162 23.21 3.75 0.98
N GLY A 163 22.90 4.87 1.65
CA GLY A 163 23.38 5.17 2.98
C GLY A 163 22.58 6.27 3.65
N ALA A 164 22.67 6.31 4.95
CA ALA A 164 22.07 7.36 5.77
C ALA A 164 22.77 7.48 7.12
N SER A 165 22.82 8.70 7.66
CA SER A 165 23.37 8.96 8.98
C SER A 165 22.50 9.90 9.79
N LEU A 166 22.48 9.72 11.12
CA LEU A 166 21.88 10.64 12.08
C LEU A 166 22.96 11.41 12.81
N CYS A 167 22.99 12.72 12.65
CA CYS A 167 23.98 13.62 13.25
C CYS A 167 23.32 14.76 14.05
N ARG A 168 24.06 15.35 15.00
CA ARG A 168 23.57 16.50 15.75
C ARG A 168 23.51 17.76 14.90
N HIS A 169 24.47 17.92 13.98
CA HIS A 169 24.59 19.06 13.09
C HIS A 169 24.82 18.52 11.66
N ALA A 170 24.04 19.02 10.71
CA ALA A 170 24.18 18.65 9.29
C ALA A 170 25.24 19.53 8.63
N THR A 171 26.49 19.38 9.04
CA THR A 171 27.63 20.07 8.41
C THR A 171 28.00 19.41 7.11
N THR A 172 28.60 20.17 6.19
CA THR A 172 29.10 19.64 4.89
C THR A 172 30.06 18.46 5.09
N SER A 173 30.97 18.54 6.07
CA SER A 173 31.89 17.44 6.41
C SER A 173 31.14 16.15 6.79
N ARG A 174 30.03 16.25 7.54
CA ARG A 174 29.24 15.07 7.92
C ARG A 174 28.49 14.46 6.73
N ILE A 175 28.04 15.31 5.81
CA ILE A 175 27.39 14.86 4.57
C ILE A 175 28.40 14.15 3.67
N LEU A 176 29.60 14.72 3.53
CA LEU A 176 30.70 14.13 2.77
C LEU A 176 31.10 12.77 3.35
N HIS A 177 31.27 12.67 4.66
CA HIS A 177 31.59 11.40 5.31
C HIS A 177 30.50 10.33 5.01
N THR A 178 29.21 10.71 5.08
CA THR A 178 28.14 9.77 4.73
C THR A 178 28.19 9.37 3.24
N LEU A 179 28.58 10.28 2.35
CA LEU A 179 28.76 9.98 0.94
C LEU A 179 29.95 9.05 0.70
N GLU A 180 31.08 9.28 1.37
CA GLU A 180 32.26 8.40 1.35
C GLU A 180 31.91 6.97 1.77
N GLU A 181 31.15 6.82 2.87
CA GLU A 181 30.62 5.51 3.28
C GLU A 181 29.75 4.85 2.20
N CYS A 182 28.92 5.63 1.49
CA CYS A 182 28.12 5.12 0.38
C CYS A 182 28.99 4.64 -0.79
N LEU A 183 30.08 5.36 -1.09
CA LEU A 183 31.01 5.07 -2.18
C LEU A 183 31.97 3.90 -1.86
N SER A 184 32.22 3.63 -0.60
CA SER A 184 33.15 2.57 -0.15
C SER A 184 32.74 1.16 -0.63
N ASN A 185 31.48 0.97 -1.01
CA ASN A 185 30.99 -0.28 -1.58
C ASN A 185 31.37 -0.51 -3.07
N GLY A 186 32.21 0.36 -3.64
CA GLY A 186 32.66 0.27 -5.03
C GLY A 186 31.63 0.67 -6.08
N ARG A 187 30.51 1.26 -5.67
CA ARG A 187 29.48 1.80 -6.58
C ARG A 187 29.41 3.30 -6.45
N ALA A 188 29.37 3.99 -7.56
CA ALA A 188 29.22 5.45 -7.60
C ALA A 188 28.09 5.85 -8.56
N PRO A 189 27.31 6.87 -8.24
CA PRO A 189 26.27 7.36 -9.12
C PRO A 189 26.89 8.22 -10.24
N ARG A 190 26.23 8.27 -11.39
CA ARG A 190 26.60 9.25 -12.44
C ARG A 190 26.27 10.68 -12.01
N GLN A 191 25.20 10.85 -11.23
CA GLN A 191 24.68 12.15 -10.81
C GLN A 191 24.17 12.07 -9.36
N ILE A 192 24.32 13.18 -8.63
CA ILE A 192 23.64 13.38 -7.34
C ILE A 192 22.74 14.60 -7.46
N LEU A 193 21.48 14.46 -7.06
CA LEU A 193 20.49 15.53 -6.99
C LEU A 193 20.34 15.97 -5.53
N SER A 194 20.55 17.26 -5.27
CA SER A 194 20.27 17.89 -3.96
C SER A 194 19.25 19.03 -4.10
N ASP A 195 18.84 19.57 -2.97
CA ASP A 195 18.18 20.87 -2.90
C ASP A 195 19.20 22.02 -2.92
N HIS A 196 18.70 23.26 -2.70
CA HIS A 196 19.52 24.48 -2.62
C HIS A 196 19.92 24.80 -1.17
N GLY A 197 20.02 23.80 -0.30
CA GLY A 197 20.55 24.01 1.05
C GLY A 197 21.98 24.54 1.01
N THR A 198 22.36 25.35 2.00
CA THR A 198 23.70 26.01 2.07
C THR A 198 24.87 25.01 2.07
N GLN A 199 24.62 23.74 2.39
CA GLN A 199 25.61 22.67 2.33
C GLN A 199 25.91 22.20 0.90
N PHE A 200 24.95 22.41 -0.03
CA PHE A 200 24.99 21.95 -1.41
C PHE A 200 25.15 23.09 -2.42
N TYR A 201 24.76 24.31 -2.02
CA TYR A 201 24.72 25.46 -2.91
C TYR A 201 25.34 26.68 -2.27
N SER A 202 26.09 27.46 -3.08
CA SER A 202 26.61 28.79 -2.75
C SER A 202 26.58 29.66 -4.02
N ASP A 203 26.26 30.94 -3.84
CA ASP A 203 26.35 31.94 -4.90
C ASP A 203 27.80 32.31 -5.23
N ASP A 204 28.74 32.08 -4.30
CA ASP A 204 30.15 32.45 -4.41
C ASP A 204 31.02 31.43 -5.17
N GLY A 205 30.39 30.33 -5.67
CA GLY A 205 31.11 29.30 -6.43
C GLY A 205 30.83 27.86 -5.94
N PRO A 206 31.62 26.88 -6.39
CA PRO A 206 31.39 25.48 -6.04
C PRO A 206 31.58 25.25 -4.54
N THR A 207 30.62 24.55 -3.94
CA THR A 207 30.74 24.14 -2.53
C THR A 207 31.71 22.97 -2.37
N GLN A 208 32.17 22.71 -1.15
CA GLN A 208 32.97 21.52 -0.85
C GLN A 208 32.28 20.23 -1.31
N PHE A 209 30.94 20.17 -1.22
CA PHE A 209 30.16 19.03 -1.70
C PHE A 209 30.25 18.88 -3.23
N THR A 210 30.16 20.00 -3.96
CA THR A 210 30.28 19.99 -5.44
C THR A 210 31.66 19.57 -5.86
N SER A 211 32.72 20.15 -5.28
CA SER A 211 34.11 19.79 -5.57
C SER A 211 34.38 18.31 -5.27
N PHE A 212 33.94 17.81 -4.15
CA PHE A 212 34.05 16.38 -3.83
C PHE A 212 33.37 15.48 -4.87
N CYS A 213 32.16 15.85 -5.33
CA CYS A 213 31.49 15.10 -6.38
C CYS A 213 32.30 15.09 -7.69
N GLU A 214 32.87 16.25 -8.09
CA GLU A 214 33.67 16.39 -9.30
C GLU A 214 34.94 15.54 -9.21
N ASP A 215 35.64 15.54 -8.09
CA ASP A 215 36.83 14.71 -7.83
C ASP A 215 36.54 13.19 -7.97
N HIS A 216 35.29 12.78 -7.71
CA HIS A 216 34.85 11.40 -7.86
C HIS A 216 34.14 11.11 -9.19
N GLY A 217 34.18 12.05 -10.16
CA GLY A 217 33.52 11.91 -11.46
C GLY A 217 32.00 11.90 -11.41
N ILE A 218 31.40 12.45 -10.32
CA ILE A 218 29.99 12.51 -10.08
C ILE A 218 29.46 13.88 -10.46
N LYS A 219 28.46 13.97 -11.33
CA LYS A 219 27.83 15.25 -11.68
C LYS A 219 26.83 15.65 -10.59
N HIS A 220 27.12 16.72 -9.86
CA HIS A 220 26.19 17.34 -8.95
C HIS A 220 25.14 18.17 -9.72
N ILE A 221 23.85 17.97 -9.41
CA ILE A 221 22.73 18.69 -10.03
C ILE A 221 21.78 19.19 -8.94
N MET A 222 21.22 20.39 -9.15
CA MET A 222 20.27 21.01 -8.23
C MET A 222 18.84 20.71 -8.63
N ALA A 223 17.96 20.54 -7.64
CA ALA A 223 16.54 20.45 -7.87
C ALA A 223 16.00 21.77 -8.45
N SER A 224 15.10 21.69 -9.41
CA SER A 224 14.49 22.91 -9.97
C SER A 224 13.63 23.62 -8.91
N ILE A 225 13.86 24.91 -8.74
CA ILE A 225 13.05 25.76 -7.83
C ILE A 225 11.56 25.68 -8.27
N GLY A 226 10.67 25.48 -7.31
CA GLY A 226 9.23 25.43 -7.55
C GLY A 226 8.71 24.13 -8.20
N LYS A 227 9.54 23.09 -8.41
CA LYS A 227 9.10 21.78 -8.92
C LYS A 227 9.24 20.69 -7.84
N PRO A 228 8.24 20.52 -6.97
CA PRO A 228 8.28 19.58 -5.84
C PRO A 228 8.37 18.10 -6.28
N THR A 229 8.16 17.82 -7.57
CA THR A 229 8.23 16.45 -8.11
C THR A 229 9.66 15.89 -8.20
N THR A 230 10.67 16.74 -8.14
CA THR A 230 12.08 16.34 -8.31
C THR A 230 12.60 15.55 -7.10
N GLN A 231 12.18 15.90 -5.90
CA GLN A 231 12.63 15.26 -4.64
C GLN A 231 11.55 14.39 -3.96
N GLY A 232 10.39 14.22 -4.57
CA GLY A 232 9.26 13.49 -3.97
C GLY A 232 9.57 12.03 -3.57
N LYS A 233 10.67 11.44 -4.06
CA LYS A 233 11.10 10.08 -3.71
C LYS A 233 11.80 10.06 -2.35
N ILE A 234 12.75 10.95 -2.15
CA ILE A 234 13.46 11.07 -0.86
C ILE A 234 12.54 11.60 0.24
N GLU A 235 11.60 12.51 -0.10
CA GLU A 235 10.55 12.91 0.85
C GLU A 235 9.67 11.73 1.28
N ARG A 236 9.35 10.83 0.34
CA ARG A 236 8.61 9.60 0.64
C ARG A 236 9.42 8.66 1.53
N PHE A 237 10.72 8.54 1.29
CA PHE A 237 11.64 7.82 2.15
C PHE A 237 11.61 8.39 3.58
N PHE A 238 11.72 9.70 3.75
CA PHE A 238 11.67 10.32 5.06
C PHE A 238 10.39 10.04 5.84
N ARG A 239 9.24 9.98 5.17
CA ARG A 239 7.98 9.56 5.80
C ARG A 239 8.06 8.13 6.30
N THR A 240 8.65 7.24 5.51
CA THR A 240 8.86 5.84 5.91
C THR A 240 9.83 5.75 7.07
N PHE A 241 10.93 6.51 7.02
CA PHE A 241 11.89 6.58 8.12
C PHE A 241 11.22 6.99 9.43
N THR A 242 10.49 8.10 9.43
CA THR A 242 9.79 8.60 10.63
C THR A 242 8.82 7.58 11.21
N ALA A 243 8.14 6.80 10.36
CA ALA A 243 7.17 5.82 10.81
C ALA A 243 7.78 4.53 11.36
N TYR A 244 8.92 4.11 10.86
CA TYR A 244 9.46 2.77 11.14
C TYR A 244 10.78 2.77 11.91
N TYR A 245 11.63 3.79 11.78
CA TYR A 245 12.92 3.87 12.47
C TYR A 245 12.83 3.68 13.99
N PRO A 246 11.81 4.21 14.71
CA PRO A 246 11.70 4.01 16.15
C PRO A 246 11.65 2.54 16.59
N ARG A 247 11.35 1.62 15.69
CA ARG A 247 11.32 0.18 15.97
C ARG A 247 12.71 -0.43 16.03
N PHE A 248 13.68 0.19 15.37
CA PHE A 248 15.03 -0.34 15.19
C PHE A 248 16.05 0.38 16.07
N ASN A 249 15.96 1.70 16.18
CA ASN A 249 16.94 2.59 16.82
C ASN A 249 18.40 2.34 16.37
N ASN A 250 18.54 1.71 15.21
CA ASN A 250 19.81 1.37 14.57
C ASN A 250 19.67 1.61 13.07
N MET A 251 20.64 2.34 12.48
CA MET A 251 20.56 2.73 11.07
C MET A 251 20.75 1.56 10.10
N ASP A 252 21.66 0.64 10.43
CA ASP A 252 21.94 -0.50 9.56
C ASP A 252 20.77 -1.50 9.53
N LEU A 253 20.16 -1.76 10.68
CA LEU A 253 18.96 -2.58 10.78
C LEU A 253 17.79 -1.93 10.03
N PHE A 254 17.62 -0.62 10.16
CA PHE A 254 16.59 0.10 9.42
C PHE A 254 16.86 0.08 7.91
N ARG A 255 18.12 0.28 7.47
CA ARG A 255 18.53 0.24 6.07
C ARG A 255 18.22 -1.14 5.46
N ALA A 256 18.61 -2.21 6.14
CA ALA A 256 18.28 -3.58 5.72
C ALA A 256 16.75 -3.77 5.60
N TYR A 257 16.00 -3.42 6.62
CA TYR A 257 14.53 -3.49 6.59
C TYR A 257 13.92 -2.68 5.43
N TYR A 258 14.39 -1.44 5.21
CA TYR A 258 13.86 -0.57 4.17
C TYR A 258 14.13 -1.14 2.77
N ASN A 259 15.34 -1.65 2.54
CA ASN A 259 15.76 -2.20 1.25
C ASN A 259 15.08 -3.54 0.93
N MET A 260 14.67 -4.30 1.95
CA MET A 260 13.91 -5.54 1.81
C MET A 260 12.39 -5.36 1.79
N LYS A 261 11.90 -4.14 2.04
CA LYS A 261 10.46 -3.88 2.05
C LYS A 261 9.90 -3.80 0.63
N PRO A 262 8.80 -4.52 0.29
CA PRO A 262 8.13 -4.36 -1.01
C PRO A 262 7.53 -2.95 -1.19
N HIS A 263 7.82 -2.31 -2.32
CA HIS A 263 7.38 -0.94 -2.63
C HIS A 263 6.35 -0.92 -3.76
N ALA A 264 5.20 -0.31 -3.55
CA ALA A 264 4.15 -0.17 -4.59
C ALA A 264 4.66 0.54 -5.86
N ALA A 265 5.58 1.52 -5.70
CA ALA A 265 6.19 2.23 -6.84
C ALA A 265 7.11 1.35 -7.69
N LEU A 266 7.49 0.18 -7.20
CA LEU A 266 8.35 -0.83 -7.84
C LEU A 266 7.56 -2.10 -8.20
N ASN A 267 6.23 -1.99 -8.34
CA ASN A 267 5.34 -3.14 -8.53
C ASN A 267 5.53 -4.22 -7.45
N TYR A 268 5.69 -3.76 -6.21
CA TYR A 268 5.93 -4.57 -5.00
C TYR A 268 7.22 -5.40 -5.02
N LYS A 269 8.17 -5.12 -5.94
CA LYS A 269 9.55 -5.56 -5.77
C LYS A 269 10.21 -4.78 -4.63
N THR A 270 11.25 -5.36 -4.06
CA THR A 270 12.07 -4.67 -3.06
C THR A 270 13.10 -3.76 -3.73
N PRO A 271 13.56 -2.68 -3.07
CA PRO A 271 14.70 -1.89 -3.54
C PRO A 271 15.91 -2.74 -3.86
N GLU A 272 16.25 -3.70 -3.00
CA GLU A 272 17.37 -4.62 -3.16
C GLU A 272 17.28 -5.51 -4.40
N GLN A 273 16.07 -5.95 -4.79
CA GLN A 273 15.87 -6.75 -6.01
C GLN A 273 16.09 -5.95 -7.30
N ILE A 274 16.09 -4.62 -7.23
CA ILE A 274 16.22 -3.74 -8.40
C ILE A 274 17.61 -3.10 -8.45
N TYR A 275 18.24 -2.87 -7.26
CA TYR A 275 19.56 -2.28 -7.14
C TYR A 275 20.66 -3.28 -7.41
#